data_d7138d87b7e60bef6de863fac4a6cfcb
#
_entry.id   d7138d87b7e60bef6de863fac4a6cfcb
#
_cell.length_a   1.000
_cell.length_b   1.000
_cell.length_c   1.000
_cell.angle_alpha   90.00
_cell.angle_beta   90.00
_cell.angle_gamma   90.00
#
_symmetry.space_group_name_H-M   'P 1'
#
loop_
_entity.id
_entity.type
_entity.pdbx_description
1 polymer ?
#
loop_
_entity_poly.entity_id
_entity_poly.type
_entity_poly.pdbx_seq_one_letter_code
_entity_poly.pdbx_strand_id
1 'polypeptide(L)'
;MGLNVNSDDRILIVAPHPDDESIGCGGVLSLYSGQCDVLLATDGYREDLNNKEASEIRVKEFIAATDSLGVCNRIMLHIPEHKINEHLKDFLAVDFSKYKYVFVPNRYEEHIDHFTLYKVIKKALRKKHSKAELVEYEVWTTIRKPNIKVDISEVVDKKIYAIECHKSQIKDLNYSEMILGLNSYRGKSRGCNYAEMFYSQDENNRKRKKRFKKFLKSIIKDRNIVL
;
A
#
# COMPACT_ATOMS: atom_id res chain seq x y z
N MET A 1 -14.54 -1.99 6.93
CA MET A 1 -14.09 -3.35 7.20
C MET A 1 -12.59 -3.31 7.28
N GLY A 2 -11.95 -3.96 8.24
CA GLY A 2 -10.48 -4.01 8.39
C GLY A 2 -9.85 -5.06 7.48
N LEU A 3 -8.52 -5.11 7.46
CA LEU A 3 -7.78 -6.23 6.92
C LEU A 3 -8.04 -7.48 7.79
N ASN A 4 -8.11 -8.64 7.14
CA ASN A 4 -8.21 -9.91 7.84
C ASN A 4 -6.85 -10.62 7.70
N VAL A 5 -5.97 -10.39 8.67
CA VAL A 5 -4.60 -10.94 8.70
C VAL A 5 -4.47 -11.89 9.87
N ASN A 6 -4.10 -13.14 9.59
CA ASN A 6 -3.78 -14.15 10.59
C ASN A 6 -2.26 -14.17 10.83
N SER A 7 -1.79 -14.84 11.87
CA SER A 7 -0.36 -14.94 12.23
C SER A 7 0.55 -15.43 11.09
N ASP A 8 0.04 -16.31 10.25
CA ASP A 8 0.81 -16.95 9.17
C ASP A 8 0.71 -16.19 7.83
N ASP A 9 -0.15 -15.18 7.76
CA ASP A 9 -0.32 -14.40 6.53
C ASP A 9 0.85 -13.43 6.33
N ARG A 10 1.29 -13.28 5.08
CA ARG A 10 2.32 -12.32 4.69
C ARG A 10 1.72 -11.19 3.85
N ILE A 11 2.27 -10.01 4.02
CA ILE A 11 1.88 -8.78 3.33
C ILE A 11 3.10 -8.27 2.56
N LEU A 12 2.90 -7.86 1.30
CA LEU A 12 3.89 -7.15 0.51
C LEU A 12 3.42 -5.71 0.28
N ILE A 13 4.22 -4.75 0.70
CA ILE A 13 4.05 -3.35 0.30
C ILE A 13 4.99 -3.09 -0.88
N VAL A 14 4.46 -2.60 -1.99
CA VAL A 14 5.24 -2.26 -3.18
C VAL A 14 5.29 -0.75 -3.31
N ALA A 15 6.46 -0.18 -3.04
CA ALA A 15 6.72 1.26 -3.07
C ALA A 15 7.42 1.66 -4.38
N PRO A 16 6.96 2.71 -5.08
CA PRO A 16 7.67 3.29 -6.21
C PRO A 16 9.02 3.87 -5.79
N HIS A 17 9.02 4.70 -4.75
CA HIS A 17 10.19 5.44 -4.27
C HIS A 17 10.41 5.24 -2.77
N PRO A 18 11.63 5.52 -2.26
CA PRO A 18 11.91 5.56 -0.84
C PRO A 18 11.11 6.69 -0.17
N ASP A 19 10.13 6.38 0.63
CA ASP A 19 9.18 7.19 1.42
C ASP A 19 7.71 6.76 1.25
N ASP A 20 7.32 6.27 0.07
CA ASP A 20 5.93 5.91 -0.26
C ASP A 20 5.37 4.80 0.65
N GLU A 21 6.21 3.85 1.09
CA GLU A 21 5.81 2.78 2.02
C GLU A 21 5.43 3.34 3.40
N SER A 22 6.18 4.33 3.88
CA SER A 22 5.94 5.00 5.16
C SER A 22 4.73 5.91 5.08
N ILE A 23 4.61 6.68 4.00
CA ILE A 23 3.49 7.60 3.73
C ILE A 23 2.18 6.81 3.60
N GLY A 24 2.14 5.81 2.72
CA GLY A 24 0.92 5.10 2.38
C GLY A 24 0.52 3.99 3.35
N CYS A 25 1.51 3.30 3.94
CA CYS A 25 1.31 2.04 4.66
C CYS A 25 2.07 1.94 5.99
N GLY A 26 2.66 3.03 6.52
CA GLY A 26 3.45 3.01 7.75
C GLY A 26 2.68 2.46 8.95
N GLY A 27 1.39 2.72 9.04
CA GLY A 27 0.51 2.16 10.07
C GLY A 27 0.32 0.65 9.90
N VAL A 28 0.04 0.18 8.68
CA VAL A 28 -0.06 -1.25 8.38
C VAL A 28 1.26 -1.96 8.68
N LEU A 29 2.39 -1.41 8.24
CA LEU A 29 3.72 -1.96 8.50
C LEU A 29 4.00 -2.11 9.99
N SER A 30 3.64 -1.10 10.79
CA SER A 30 3.83 -1.12 12.24
C SER A 30 2.89 -2.10 12.97
N LEU A 31 1.60 -2.16 12.57
CA LEU A 31 0.62 -3.07 13.18
C LEU A 31 0.92 -4.55 12.90
N TYR A 32 1.40 -4.84 11.69
CA TYR A 32 1.74 -6.19 11.25
C TYR A 32 3.26 -6.39 11.15
N SER A 33 4.00 -5.77 12.07
CA SER A 33 5.45 -5.95 12.23
C SER A 33 5.78 -7.44 12.29
N GLY A 34 6.82 -7.86 11.56
CA GLY A 34 7.17 -9.28 11.45
C GLY A 34 6.40 -10.07 10.38
N GLN A 35 5.34 -9.52 9.78
CA GLN A 35 4.55 -10.16 8.71
C GLN A 35 4.66 -9.42 7.37
N CYS A 36 5.31 -8.25 7.34
CA CYS A 36 5.40 -7.41 6.17
C CYS A 36 6.78 -7.45 5.51
N ASP A 37 6.78 -7.55 4.19
CA ASP A 37 7.92 -7.29 3.32
C ASP A 37 7.66 -6.00 2.53
N VAL A 38 8.74 -5.31 2.14
CA VAL A 38 8.65 -4.15 1.25
C VAL A 38 9.44 -4.41 -0.01
N LEU A 39 8.81 -4.17 -1.16
CA LEU A 39 9.47 -4.10 -2.45
C LEU A 39 9.59 -2.63 -2.86
N LEU A 40 10.83 -2.16 -2.98
CA LEU A 40 11.16 -0.85 -3.51
C LEU A 40 11.49 -0.97 -4.99
N ALA A 41 10.75 -0.25 -5.84
CA ALA A 41 10.94 -0.32 -7.29
C ALA A 41 12.12 0.53 -7.75
N THR A 42 12.18 1.79 -7.33
CA THR A 42 13.26 2.72 -7.69
C THR A 42 13.97 3.25 -6.46
N ASP A 43 15.22 3.64 -6.61
CA ASP A 43 15.99 4.30 -5.54
C ASP A 43 15.86 5.83 -5.59
N GLY A 44 15.01 6.37 -6.45
CA GLY A 44 14.97 7.79 -6.73
C GLY A 44 16.12 8.24 -7.66
N TYR A 45 16.80 7.31 -8.32
CA TYR A 45 17.84 7.63 -9.31
C TYR A 45 17.22 8.03 -10.64
N ARG A 46 17.68 9.15 -11.18
CA ARG A 46 17.30 9.65 -12.50
C ARG A 46 18.53 9.74 -13.39
N GLU A 47 18.50 9.04 -14.50
CA GLU A 47 19.62 9.02 -15.48
C GLU A 47 19.91 10.40 -16.05
N ASP A 48 18.86 11.19 -16.34
CA ASP A 48 18.99 12.53 -16.90
C ASP A 48 19.57 13.57 -15.91
N LEU A 49 19.48 13.33 -14.61
CA LEU A 49 20.00 14.19 -13.56
C LEU A 49 21.32 13.68 -12.96
N ASN A 50 21.69 12.44 -13.25
CA ASN A 50 22.86 11.77 -12.67
C ASN A 50 22.98 11.95 -11.14
N ASN A 51 21.82 11.86 -10.42
CA ASN A 51 21.69 12.15 -8.99
C ASN A 51 22.01 10.94 -8.08
N LYS A 52 23.06 10.20 -8.38
CA LYS A 52 23.42 8.94 -7.69
C LYS A 52 23.63 9.12 -6.18
N GLU A 53 24.33 10.18 -5.76
CA GLU A 53 24.57 10.45 -4.33
C GLU A 53 23.25 10.69 -3.57
N ALA A 54 22.32 11.45 -4.17
CA ALA A 54 21.00 11.67 -3.57
C ALA A 54 20.20 10.37 -3.46
N SER A 55 20.27 9.51 -4.46
CA SER A 55 19.68 8.17 -4.46
C SER A 55 20.24 7.30 -3.32
N GLU A 56 21.57 7.28 -3.13
CA GLU A 56 22.19 6.54 -2.04
C GLU A 56 21.75 7.04 -0.64
N ILE A 57 21.54 8.34 -0.49
CA ILE A 57 20.98 8.92 0.75
C ILE A 57 19.56 8.42 0.96
N ARG A 58 18.69 8.49 -0.05
CA ARG A 58 17.30 8.02 0.02
C ARG A 58 17.20 6.55 0.39
N VAL A 59 18.07 5.70 -0.15
CA VAL A 59 18.13 4.27 0.20
C VAL A 59 18.47 4.07 1.69
N LYS A 60 19.43 4.82 2.23
CA LYS A 60 19.77 4.76 3.67
C LYS A 60 18.59 5.19 4.55
N GLU A 61 17.90 6.24 4.17
CA GLU A 61 16.70 6.73 4.85
C GLU A 61 15.57 5.70 4.81
N PHE A 62 15.33 5.07 3.66
CA PHE A 62 14.38 3.98 3.49
C PHE A 62 14.69 2.77 4.40
N ILE A 63 15.96 2.38 4.50
CA ILE A 63 16.37 1.29 5.39
C ILE A 63 16.05 1.66 6.85
N ALA A 64 16.41 2.86 7.28
CA ALA A 64 16.12 3.33 8.64
C ALA A 64 14.62 3.39 8.93
N ALA A 65 13.81 3.90 8.00
CA ALA A 65 12.36 3.96 8.12
C ALA A 65 11.74 2.57 8.25
N THR A 66 12.09 1.66 7.35
CA THR A 66 11.55 0.29 7.33
C THR A 66 12.04 -0.56 8.51
N ASP A 67 13.25 -0.32 9.04
CA ASP A 67 13.71 -0.93 10.30
C ASP A 67 12.82 -0.49 11.47
N SER A 68 12.52 0.81 11.55
CA SER A 68 11.68 1.36 12.63
C SER A 68 10.25 0.80 12.63
N LEU A 69 9.75 0.42 11.45
CA LEU A 69 8.43 -0.17 11.25
C LEU A 69 8.42 -1.71 11.43
N GLY A 70 9.58 -2.34 11.61
CA GLY A 70 9.71 -3.79 11.81
C GLY A 70 9.46 -4.61 10.55
N VAL A 71 9.90 -4.12 9.40
CA VAL A 71 9.83 -4.84 8.12
C VAL A 71 10.74 -6.06 8.13
N CYS A 72 10.23 -7.22 7.67
CA CYS A 72 11.00 -8.48 7.69
C CYS A 72 12.07 -8.52 6.61
N ASN A 73 11.66 -8.26 5.36
CA ASN A 73 12.56 -8.31 4.21
C ASN A 73 12.32 -7.12 3.28
N ARG A 74 13.39 -6.71 2.61
CA ARG A 74 13.39 -5.69 1.58
C ARG A 74 13.81 -6.30 0.26
N ILE A 75 13.04 -6.06 -0.78
CA ILE A 75 13.37 -6.41 -2.16
C ILE A 75 13.59 -5.08 -2.88
N MET A 76 14.81 -4.77 -3.27
CA MET A 76 15.14 -3.54 -3.98
C MET A 76 15.48 -3.88 -5.43
N LEU A 77 14.74 -3.29 -6.38
CA LEU A 77 14.91 -3.56 -7.80
C LEU A 77 15.88 -2.59 -8.48
N HIS A 78 16.21 -1.47 -7.85
CA HIS A 78 17.14 -0.47 -8.35
C HIS A 78 16.83 0.02 -9.77
N ILE A 79 15.54 0.11 -10.10
CA ILE A 79 15.07 0.58 -11.41
C ILE A 79 15.24 2.11 -11.44
N PRO A 80 15.79 2.70 -12.50
CA PRO A 80 15.77 4.16 -12.64
C PRO A 80 14.34 4.70 -12.67
N GLU A 81 14.12 5.88 -12.08
CA GLU A 81 12.82 6.57 -12.15
C GLU A 81 12.36 6.72 -13.60
N HIS A 82 11.06 6.67 -13.82
CA HIS A 82 10.37 6.73 -15.11
C HIS A 82 10.61 5.51 -16.04
N LYS A 83 11.33 4.46 -15.55
CA LYS A 83 11.63 3.24 -16.32
C LYS A 83 10.88 1.99 -15.88
N ILE A 84 10.00 2.08 -14.89
CA ILE A 84 9.27 0.93 -14.31
C ILE A 84 8.57 0.08 -15.37
N ASN A 85 8.02 0.70 -16.44
CA ASN A 85 7.34 -0.01 -17.53
C ASN A 85 8.24 -0.95 -18.33
N GLU A 86 9.54 -0.70 -18.38
CA GLU A 86 10.54 -1.47 -19.11
C GLU A 86 10.97 -2.73 -18.34
N HIS A 87 10.74 -2.76 -17.04
CA HIS A 87 11.24 -3.74 -16.08
C HIS A 87 10.21 -4.80 -15.63
N LEU A 88 9.19 -5.09 -16.44
CA LEU A 88 8.18 -6.10 -16.07
C LEU A 88 8.79 -7.46 -15.69
N LYS A 89 9.93 -7.84 -16.28
CA LYS A 89 10.59 -9.13 -15.99
C LYS A 89 11.06 -9.22 -14.55
N ASP A 90 11.56 -8.13 -13.97
CA ASP A 90 12.06 -8.07 -12.61
C ASP A 90 10.90 -8.27 -11.62
N PHE A 91 9.74 -7.66 -11.87
CA PHE A 91 8.54 -7.91 -11.10
C PHE A 91 7.99 -9.34 -11.26
N LEU A 92 8.15 -9.96 -12.42
CA LEU A 92 7.79 -11.36 -12.64
C LEU A 92 8.71 -12.36 -11.91
N ALA A 93 9.92 -11.95 -11.52
CA ALA A 93 10.82 -12.77 -10.70
C ALA A 93 10.36 -12.83 -9.23
N VAL A 94 9.54 -11.89 -8.78
CA VAL A 94 9.00 -11.89 -7.41
C VAL A 94 8.05 -13.06 -7.20
N ASP A 95 8.21 -13.77 -6.09
CA ASP A 95 7.30 -14.84 -5.69
C ASP A 95 6.08 -14.28 -4.92
N PHE A 96 5.06 -13.92 -5.66
CA PHE A 96 3.80 -13.41 -5.09
C PHE A 96 2.96 -14.48 -4.39
N SER A 97 3.28 -15.76 -4.51
CA SER A 97 2.49 -16.83 -3.89
C SER A 97 2.56 -16.82 -2.35
N LYS A 98 3.60 -16.19 -1.79
CA LYS A 98 3.83 -16.04 -0.36
C LYS A 98 2.87 -15.06 0.31
N TYR A 99 2.25 -14.16 -0.47
CA TYR A 99 1.54 -13.01 0.07
C TYR A 99 0.03 -13.19 -0.04
N LYS A 100 -0.66 -12.85 1.04
CA LYS A 100 -2.12 -12.72 1.06
C LYS A 100 -2.58 -11.39 0.48
N TYR A 101 -1.84 -10.32 0.80
CA TYR A 101 -2.08 -8.97 0.32
C TYR A 101 -0.84 -8.41 -0.37
N VAL A 102 -1.07 -7.72 -1.49
CA VAL A 102 -0.06 -6.93 -2.19
C VAL A 102 -0.59 -5.51 -2.29
N PHE A 103 0.09 -4.58 -1.60
CA PHE A 103 -0.26 -3.18 -1.57
C PHE A 103 0.51 -2.41 -2.65
N VAL A 104 -0.17 -1.51 -3.35
CA VAL A 104 0.39 -0.66 -4.41
C VAL A 104 -0.20 0.75 -4.31
N PRO A 105 0.45 1.78 -4.86
CA PRO A 105 -0.18 3.10 -4.98
C PRO A 105 -1.52 2.99 -5.73
N ASN A 106 -2.46 3.87 -5.40
CA ASN A 106 -3.77 3.80 -6.01
C ASN A 106 -3.73 4.11 -7.52
N ARG A 107 -4.69 3.58 -8.26
CA ARG A 107 -4.76 3.68 -9.74
C ARG A 107 -4.96 5.09 -10.28
N TYR A 108 -5.25 6.06 -9.44
CA TYR A 108 -5.53 7.44 -9.82
C TYR A 108 -4.38 8.39 -9.43
N GLU A 109 -3.22 7.84 -9.00
CA GLU A 109 -2.04 8.62 -8.74
C GLU A 109 -1.58 9.37 -10.00
N GLU A 110 -1.22 10.64 -9.81
CA GLU A 110 -0.78 11.50 -10.91
C GLU A 110 0.71 11.30 -11.24
N HIS A 111 1.51 10.86 -10.25
CA HIS A 111 2.90 10.55 -10.50
C HIS A 111 3.06 9.35 -11.42
N ILE A 112 3.85 9.51 -12.50
CA ILE A 112 3.98 8.50 -13.56
C ILE A 112 4.45 7.13 -13.04
N ASP A 113 5.40 7.09 -12.10
CA ASP A 113 5.90 5.82 -11.54
C ASP A 113 4.87 5.14 -10.65
N HIS A 114 4.09 5.88 -9.87
CA HIS A 114 3.00 5.33 -9.05
C HIS A 114 1.94 4.64 -9.91
N PHE A 115 1.44 5.34 -10.91
CA PHE A 115 0.46 4.81 -11.84
C PHE A 115 0.99 3.62 -12.65
N THR A 116 2.25 3.71 -13.08
CA THR A 116 2.92 2.64 -13.85
C THR A 116 3.11 1.41 -12.98
N LEU A 117 3.57 1.57 -11.74
CA LEU A 117 3.77 0.48 -10.79
C LEU A 117 2.46 -0.26 -10.51
N TYR A 118 1.35 0.47 -10.28
CA TYR A 118 0.03 -0.15 -10.16
C TYR A 118 -0.27 -1.08 -11.35
N LYS A 119 -0.06 -0.62 -12.59
CA LYS A 119 -0.32 -1.40 -13.79
C LYS A 119 0.58 -2.62 -13.92
N VAL A 120 1.87 -2.43 -13.64
CA VAL A 120 2.89 -3.50 -13.75
C VAL A 120 2.62 -4.59 -12.73
N ILE A 121 2.37 -4.25 -11.46
CA ILE A 121 2.07 -5.24 -10.40
C ILE A 121 0.76 -5.97 -10.71
N LYS A 122 -0.29 -5.26 -11.10
CA LYS A 122 -1.56 -5.90 -11.51
C LYS A 122 -1.36 -6.90 -12.67
N LYS A 123 -0.51 -6.55 -13.64
CA LYS A 123 -0.15 -7.44 -14.76
C LYS A 123 0.68 -8.62 -14.29
N ALA A 124 1.64 -8.42 -13.37
CA ALA A 124 2.48 -9.47 -12.82
C ALA A 124 1.64 -10.49 -12.02
N LEU A 125 0.79 -10.04 -11.09
CA LEU A 125 -0.12 -10.90 -10.33
C LEU A 125 -1.00 -11.76 -11.25
N ARG A 126 -1.56 -11.16 -12.31
CA ARG A 126 -2.37 -11.89 -13.29
C ARG A 126 -1.56 -12.95 -14.06
N LYS A 127 -0.35 -12.60 -14.53
CA LYS A 127 0.52 -13.53 -15.27
C LYS A 127 1.02 -14.68 -14.40
N LYS A 128 1.25 -14.43 -13.11
CA LYS A 128 1.68 -15.44 -12.13
C LYS A 128 0.51 -16.22 -11.55
N HIS A 129 -0.73 -15.94 -11.98
CA HIS A 129 -1.95 -16.54 -11.41
C HIS A 129 -1.98 -16.45 -9.87
N SER A 130 -1.46 -15.35 -9.32
CA SER A 130 -1.39 -15.14 -7.88
C SER A 130 -2.80 -15.02 -7.27
N LYS A 131 -2.97 -15.59 -6.09
CA LYS A 131 -4.19 -15.46 -5.27
C LYS A 131 -4.15 -14.26 -4.33
N ALA A 132 -3.03 -13.53 -4.30
CA ALA A 132 -2.88 -12.33 -3.48
C ALA A 132 -3.94 -11.28 -3.84
N GLU A 133 -4.53 -10.69 -2.83
CA GLU A 133 -5.47 -9.57 -2.99
C GLU A 133 -4.69 -8.29 -3.26
N LEU A 134 -4.97 -7.62 -4.38
CA LEU A 134 -4.39 -6.32 -4.71
C LEU A 134 -5.11 -5.23 -3.93
N VAL A 135 -4.36 -4.49 -3.12
CA VAL A 135 -4.84 -3.40 -2.26
C VAL A 135 -4.17 -2.10 -2.67
N GLU A 136 -4.96 -1.06 -2.88
CA GLU A 136 -4.48 0.25 -3.30
C GLU A 136 -4.38 1.18 -2.09
N TYR A 137 -3.26 1.92 -1.98
CA TYR A 137 -3.00 2.88 -0.90
C TYR A 137 -2.89 4.32 -1.41
N GLU A 138 -2.97 5.28 -0.48
CA GLU A 138 -2.91 6.72 -0.74
C GLU A 138 -1.48 7.23 -0.54
N VAL A 139 -1.01 8.07 -1.50
CA VAL A 139 0.20 8.88 -1.35
C VAL A 139 -0.17 10.33 -1.66
N TRP A 140 -0.08 10.74 -2.93
CA TRP A 140 -0.40 12.09 -3.37
C TRP A 140 -1.88 12.26 -3.72
N THR A 141 -2.51 11.21 -4.21
CA THR A 141 -3.92 11.22 -4.61
C THR A 141 -4.76 10.40 -3.65
N THR A 142 -5.78 11.04 -3.07
CA THR A 142 -6.67 10.36 -2.12
C THR A 142 -7.66 9.42 -2.81
N ILE A 143 -7.97 8.29 -2.19
CA ILE A 143 -8.96 7.35 -2.68
C ILE A 143 -10.37 7.88 -2.41
N ARG A 144 -11.12 8.16 -3.47
CA ARG A 144 -12.47 8.74 -3.37
C ARG A 144 -13.46 7.86 -2.61
N LYS A 145 -13.41 6.55 -2.80
CA LYS A 145 -14.34 5.57 -2.19
C LYS A 145 -13.57 4.39 -1.61
N PRO A 146 -12.79 4.60 -0.55
CA PRO A 146 -12.07 3.51 0.08
C PRO A 146 -13.04 2.51 0.72
N ASN A 147 -12.68 1.23 0.74
CA ASN A 147 -13.52 0.16 1.23
C ASN A 147 -12.88 -0.71 2.32
N ILE A 148 -11.61 -0.48 2.61
CA ILE A 148 -10.87 -1.07 3.73
C ILE A 148 -10.42 0.07 4.64
N LYS A 149 -10.61 -0.09 5.95
CA LYS A 149 -10.12 0.80 7.01
C LYS A 149 -9.18 0.03 7.91
N VAL A 150 -8.04 0.60 8.18
CA VAL A 150 -7.13 0.14 9.24
C VAL A 150 -7.01 1.25 10.27
N ASP A 151 -7.42 0.95 11.51
CA ASP A 151 -7.22 1.85 12.64
C ASP A 151 -5.74 1.80 13.04
N ILE A 152 -5.08 2.94 12.96
CA ILE A 152 -3.64 3.07 13.27
C ILE A 152 -3.39 3.94 14.48
N SER A 153 -4.44 4.20 15.30
CA SER A 153 -4.37 5.14 16.42
C SER A 153 -3.28 4.80 17.43
N GLU A 154 -3.00 3.51 17.63
CA GLU A 154 -1.97 3.04 18.58
C GLU A 154 -0.54 3.08 18.02
N VAL A 155 -0.38 3.24 16.71
CA VAL A 155 0.91 3.17 16.03
C VAL A 155 1.23 4.40 15.18
N VAL A 156 0.39 5.44 15.26
CA VAL A 156 0.55 6.65 14.44
C VAL A 156 1.90 7.32 14.68
N ASP A 157 2.40 7.34 15.91
CA ASP A 157 3.69 7.94 16.24
C ASP A 157 4.86 7.18 15.57
N LYS A 158 4.78 5.84 15.49
CA LYS A 158 5.77 5.04 14.77
C LYS A 158 5.75 5.34 13.26
N LYS A 159 4.55 5.51 12.70
CA LYS A 159 4.40 5.91 11.30
C LYS A 159 5.04 7.28 11.04
N ILE A 160 4.77 8.26 11.89
CA ILE A 160 5.32 9.61 11.75
C ILE A 160 6.85 9.58 11.89
N TYR A 161 7.38 8.84 12.88
CA TYR A 161 8.82 8.65 13.02
C TYR A 161 9.46 8.06 11.75
N ALA A 162 8.82 7.06 11.13
CA ALA A 162 9.32 6.47 9.89
C ALA A 162 9.32 7.50 8.73
N ILE A 163 8.28 8.31 8.60
CA ILE A 163 8.26 9.41 7.61
C ILE A 163 9.42 10.38 7.87
N GLU A 164 9.69 10.72 9.13
CA GLU A 164 10.76 11.63 9.52
C GLU A 164 12.18 11.07 9.30
N CYS A 165 12.32 9.75 9.09
CA CYS A 165 13.58 9.17 8.65
C CYS A 165 13.99 9.63 7.25
N HIS A 166 13.04 10.01 6.39
CA HIS A 166 13.26 10.48 5.01
C HIS A 166 13.66 11.97 4.96
N LYS A 167 14.70 12.33 5.70
CA LYS A 167 15.15 13.72 5.92
C LYS A 167 15.43 14.49 4.64
N SER A 168 15.93 13.81 3.61
CA SER A 168 16.21 14.43 2.33
C SER A 168 14.94 14.86 1.58
N GLN A 169 13.80 14.19 1.85
CA GLN A 169 12.55 14.42 1.14
C GLN A 169 11.60 15.39 1.87
N ILE A 170 11.70 15.49 3.18
CA ILE A 170 10.81 16.35 3.98
C ILE A 170 11.27 17.78 4.14
N LYS A 171 12.37 18.20 3.49
CA LYS A 171 12.94 19.55 3.61
C LYS A 171 12.01 20.63 3.13
N ASP A 172 11.35 20.39 2.00
CA ASP A 172 10.53 21.40 1.31
C ASP A 172 9.04 21.24 1.61
N LEU A 173 8.61 20.06 2.07
CA LEU A 173 7.22 19.76 2.40
C LEU A 173 7.15 18.92 3.67
N ASN A 174 6.39 19.39 4.66
CA ASN A 174 6.19 18.66 5.91
C ASN A 174 5.22 17.49 5.70
N TYR A 175 5.76 16.36 5.23
CA TYR A 175 4.98 15.12 5.02
C TYR A 175 4.33 14.62 6.30
N SER A 176 5.01 14.73 7.44
CA SER A 176 4.49 14.29 8.75
C SER A 176 3.18 15.00 9.07
N GLU A 177 3.13 16.31 8.96
CA GLU A 177 1.92 17.10 9.23
C GLU A 177 0.80 16.78 8.22
N MET A 178 1.13 16.74 6.94
CA MET A 178 0.18 16.45 5.87
C MET A 178 -0.48 15.07 6.07
N ILE A 179 0.34 14.04 6.32
CA ILE A 179 -0.15 12.66 6.47
C ILE A 179 -0.87 12.46 7.80
N LEU A 180 -0.42 13.10 8.88
CA LEU A 180 -1.13 13.11 10.15
C LEU A 180 -2.54 13.71 10.00
N GLY A 181 -2.64 14.83 9.27
CA GLY A 181 -3.92 15.47 8.93
C GLY A 181 -4.85 14.56 8.14
N LEU A 182 -4.34 13.91 7.08
CA LEU A 182 -5.11 12.95 6.28
C LEU A 182 -5.58 11.76 7.13
N ASN A 183 -4.68 11.14 7.90
CA ASN A 183 -5.02 9.98 8.71
C ASN A 183 -5.99 10.35 9.85
N SER A 184 -5.90 11.56 10.42
CA SER A 184 -6.87 12.09 11.40
C SER A 184 -8.25 12.24 10.76
N TYR A 185 -8.35 12.90 9.60
CA TYR A 185 -9.62 13.03 8.87
C TYR A 185 -10.24 11.66 8.56
N ARG A 186 -9.43 10.72 8.07
CA ARG A 186 -9.85 9.34 7.76
C ARG A 186 -10.32 8.59 9.01
N GLY A 187 -9.61 8.74 10.12
CA GLY A 187 -9.95 8.13 11.41
C GLY A 187 -11.24 8.69 12.00
N LYS A 188 -11.32 10.01 12.19
CA LYS A 188 -12.49 10.68 12.79
C LYS A 188 -13.76 10.41 12.00
N SER A 189 -13.70 10.41 10.67
CA SER A 189 -14.85 10.07 9.81
C SER A 189 -15.30 8.60 9.92
N ARG A 190 -14.56 7.75 10.62
CA ARG A 190 -14.78 6.30 10.74
C ARG A 190 -14.73 5.77 12.17
N GLY A 191 -14.75 6.67 13.18
CA GLY A 191 -14.91 6.33 14.59
C GLY A 191 -13.62 5.90 15.30
N CYS A 192 -12.45 6.37 14.85
CA CYS A 192 -11.17 6.23 15.54
C CYS A 192 -10.35 7.52 15.40
N ASN A 193 -9.19 7.62 16.10
CA ASN A 193 -8.39 8.83 16.04
C ASN A 193 -7.65 8.97 14.72
N TYR A 194 -7.00 7.91 14.26
CA TYR A 194 -6.23 7.88 13.01
C TYR A 194 -6.53 6.61 12.23
N ALA A 195 -6.65 6.70 10.92
CA ALA A 195 -6.83 5.53 10.06
C ALA A 195 -6.08 5.68 8.73
N GLU A 196 -5.56 4.58 8.25
CA GLU A 196 -5.20 4.39 6.86
C GLU A 196 -6.39 3.83 6.09
N MET A 197 -6.61 4.34 4.89
CA MET A 197 -7.73 3.94 4.05
C MET A 197 -7.22 3.35 2.73
N PHE A 198 -7.83 2.23 2.36
CA PHE A 198 -7.41 1.46 1.19
C PHE A 198 -8.59 1.09 0.31
N TYR A 199 -8.28 0.68 -0.91
CA TYR A 199 -9.27 0.14 -1.83
C TYR A 199 -8.85 -1.22 -2.35
N SER A 200 -9.78 -2.20 -2.31
CA SER A 200 -9.61 -3.49 -2.98
C SER A 200 -10.82 -3.78 -3.87
N GLN A 201 -10.55 -4.19 -5.10
CA GLN A 201 -11.59 -4.64 -6.03
C GLN A 201 -12.24 -5.94 -5.55
N ASP A 202 -11.48 -6.83 -4.95
CA ASP A 202 -11.97 -8.11 -4.44
C ASP A 202 -12.89 -7.93 -3.25
N GLU A 203 -12.55 -7.01 -2.34
CA GLU A 203 -13.43 -6.64 -1.24
C GLU A 203 -14.73 -6.01 -1.75
N ASN A 204 -14.67 -5.19 -2.79
CA ASN A 204 -15.87 -4.65 -3.41
C ASN A 204 -16.76 -5.74 -4.01
N ASN A 205 -16.18 -6.72 -4.69
CA ASN A 205 -16.89 -7.88 -5.24
C ASN A 205 -17.51 -8.73 -4.13
N ARG A 206 -16.79 -8.96 -3.00
CA ARG A 206 -17.34 -9.65 -1.82
C ARG A 206 -18.55 -8.93 -1.25
N LYS A 207 -18.51 -7.59 -1.12
CA LYS A 207 -19.64 -6.78 -0.66
C LYS A 207 -20.84 -6.87 -1.59
N ARG A 208 -20.63 -6.80 -2.90
CA ARG A 208 -21.70 -6.96 -3.91
C ARG A 208 -22.37 -8.34 -3.81
N LYS A 209 -21.59 -9.42 -3.71
CA LYS A 209 -22.10 -10.79 -3.53
C LYS A 209 -22.91 -10.93 -2.24
N LYS A 210 -22.45 -10.35 -1.10
CA LYS A 210 -23.20 -10.38 0.18
C LYS A 210 -24.53 -9.62 0.07
N ARG A 211 -24.53 -8.42 -0.57
CA ARG A 211 -25.78 -7.64 -0.80
C ARG A 211 -26.76 -8.41 -1.68
N PHE A 212 -26.29 -9.01 -2.76
CA PHE A 212 -27.12 -9.81 -3.65
C PHE A 212 -27.73 -11.04 -2.95
N LYS A 213 -26.93 -11.77 -2.16
CA LYS A 213 -27.45 -12.88 -1.35
C LYS A 213 -28.52 -12.43 -0.33
N LYS A 214 -28.31 -11.26 0.32
CA LYS A 214 -29.30 -10.70 1.26
C LYS A 214 -30.59 -10.32 0.54
N PHE A 215 -30.49 -9.69 -0.62
CA PHE A 215 -31.63 -9.34 -1.47
C PHE A 215 -32.42 -10.59 -1.92
N LEU A 216 -31.75 -11.64 -2.40
CA LEU A 216 -32.42 -12.89 -2.76
C LEU A 216 -33.15 -13.51 -1.55
N LYS A 217 -32.52 -13.52 -0.36
CA LYS A 217 -33.17 -14.03 0.85
C LYS A 217 -34.42 -13.21 1.24
N SER A 218 -34.43 -11.88 1.05
CA SER A 218 -35.63 -11.07 1.30
C SER A 218 -36.76 -11.43 0.34
N ILE A 219 -36.49 -11.55 -0.96
CA ILE A 219 -37.49 -11.94 -1.96
C ILE A 219 -38.12 -13.31 -1.63
N ILE A 220 -37.28 -14.30 -1.25
CA ILE A 220 -37.75 -15.65 -0.90
C ILE A 220 -38.65 -15.59 0.33
N LYS A 221 -38.26 -14.80 1.34
CA LYS A 221 -39.04 -14.61 2.58
C LYS A 221 -40.38 -13.93 2.30
N ASP A 222 -40.41 -12.90 1.46
CA ASP A 222 -41.61 -12.13 1.13
C ASP A 222 -42.61 -12.91 0.26
N ARG A 223 -42.15 -13.94 -0.46
CA ARG A 223 -43.02 -14.77 -1.33
C ARG A 223 -43.56 -16.00 -0.69
N ASN A 224 -43.31 -16.25 0.61
CA ASN A 224 -43.73 -17.49 1.31
C ASN A 224 -43.44 -18.81 0.52
N ILE A 225 -42.38 -18.82 -0.25
CA ILE A 225 -41.99 -20.01 -1.00
C ILE A 225 -41.26 -20.92 0.00
N VAL A 226 -42.03 -21.83 0.58
CA VAL A 226 -41.49 -23.01 1.29
C VAL A 226 -40.98 -23.94 0.21
N LEU A 227 -39.65 -24.17 0.20
CA LEU A 227 -39.02 -25.26 -0.53
C LEU A 227 -39.04 -26.52 0.32
#